data_df1f48c257a998a46281dc63346380b7
#
_entry.id   df1f48c257a998a46281dc63346380b7
#
_cell.length_a   1.000
_cell.length_b   1.000
_cell.length_c   1.000
_cell.angle_alpha   90.00
_cell.angle_beta   90.00
_cell.angle_gamma   90.00
#
_symmetry.space_group_name_H-M   'P 1'
#
loop_
_entity.id
_entity.type
_entity.pdbx_description
1 polymer ?
#
loop_
_entity_poly.entity_id
_entity_poly.type
_entity_poly.pdbx_seq_one_letter_code
_entity_poly.pdbx_strand_id
1 'polypeptide(L)'
;MAFSYWESKEWLEGVDLCVVGGGIVGLSAAIFAKERNPHWHVVVLESTPFGGGGSSKNAGFACFGSASELRQDRMELGDEEALQLVKMRLEGLQLLRKTLGDEAIGFRACGSIEFFVPGGLKPMSAHTLDELNHWVGGATAVPDTFEICPASKFSEYASRPDELAIFSRLEGVIDTGQLNRAMRKRADEMGIDLIYGLKVNRLDPIENGWSVQIEHGKDSGELLSPRVVMATNAFAKELLPEVDVVPVMNRVLVTEPIPAWNFHHAVHLEAGYVYARSIGNRMLIGGGRHWNLPAEETERKLQDWLHSLWPRTQQAAIAYRWVGYLGIGSNRQPIVREFGPGAVAAVRMGGMGVAIGMQI
;
A
#
# COMPACT_ATOMS: atom_id res chain seq x y z
N MET A 1 32.16 9.84 -10.96
CA MET A 1 32.46 9.25 -12.30
C MET A 1 31.16 9.31 -13.09
N ALA A 2 31.24 9.39 -14.41
CA ALA A 2 30.04 9.34 -15.25
C ALA A 2 29.71 7.88 -15.58
N PHE A 3 28.47 7.61 -15.98
CA PHE A 3 28.07 6.31 -16.52
C PHE A 3 28.94 5.95 -17.73
N SER A 4 29.18 4.65 -17.93
CA SER A 4 29.92 4.16 -19.08
C SER A 4 29.14 4.40 -20.38
N TYR A 5 29.86 4.36 -21.52
CA TYR A 5 29.22 4.43 -22.84
C TYR A 5 28.08 3.39 -22.99
N TRP A 6 28.30 2.18 -22.51
CA TRP A 6 27.34 1.09 -22.63
C TRP A 6 26.09 1.31 -21.76
N GLU A 7 26.27 1.77 -20.52
CA GLU A 7 25.15 2.13 -19.64
C GLU A 7 24.32 3.27 -20.23
N SER A 8 24.98 4.28 -20.78
CA SER A 8 24.28 5.39 -21.41
C SER A 8 23.52 4.97 -22.66
N LYS A 9 24.16 4.20 -23.53
CA LYS A 9 23.60 3.81 -24.83
C LYS A 9 22.47 2.81 -24.69
N GLU A 10 22.58 1.85 -23.79
CA GLU A 10 21.61 0.76 -23.67
C GLU A 10 20.37 1.16 -22.86
N TRP A 11 20.54 1.95 -21.80
CA TRP A 11 19.46 2.18 -20.84
C TRP A 11 19.03 3.65 -20.66
N LEU A 12 19.87 4.62 -21.01
CA LEU A 12 19.58 6.01 -20.69
C LEU A 12 19.31 6.89 -21.92
N GLU A 13 19.58 6.41 -23.13
CA GLU A 13 19.31 7.13 -24.37
C GLU A 13 18.03 6.62 -25.06
N GLY A 14 17.34 7.52 -25.77
CA GLY A 14 16.15 7.19 -26.57
C GLY A 14 14.95 6.77 -25.73
N VAL A 15 14.86 7.21 -24.49
CA VAL A 15 13.77 6.88 -23.56
C VAL A 15 12.51 7.65 -23.92
N ASP A 16 11.40 6.95 -24.19
CA ASP A 16 10.09 7.53 -24.49
C ASP A 16 9.30 7.88 -23.22
N LEU A 17 9.51 7.10 -22.15
CA LEU A 17 8.88 7.31 -20.85
C LEU A 17 9.85 6.95 -19.72
N CYS A 18 10.15 7.91 -18.86
CA CYS A 18 10.85 7.71 -17.60
C CYS A 18 9.86 7.64 -16.44
N VAL A 19 9.87 6.56 -15.68
CA VAL A 19 9.07 6.40 -14.45
C VAL A 19 9.99 6.47 -13.24
N VAL A 20 9.72 7.40 -12.35
CA VAL A 20 10.49 7.62 -11.12
C VAL A 20 9.81 6.93 -9.95
N GLY A 21 10.38 5.83 -9.49
CA GLY A 21 9.87 4.97 -8.41
C GLY A 21 9.34 3.62 -8.91
N GLY A 22 10.03 2.55 -8.53
CA GLY A 22 9.72 1.14 -8.88
C GLY A 22 8.72 0.46 -7.94
N GLY A 23 7.80 1.22 -7.32
CA GLY A 23 6.71 0.70 -6.50
C GLY A 23 5.50 0.25 -7.33
N ILE A 24 4.39 -0.13 -6.64
CA ILE A 24 3.15 -0.60 -7.31
C ILE A 24 2.69 0.42 -8.34
N VAL A 25 2.57 1.69 -7.98
CA VAL A 25 2.10 2.76 -8.89
C VAL A 25 3.01 2.92 -10.10
N GLY A 26 4.32 3.05 -9.88
CA GLY A 26 5.26 3.26 -10.99
C GLY A 26 5.34 2.08 -11.94
N LEU A 27 5.40 0.84 -11.41
CA LEU A 27 5.37 -0.37 -12.24
C LEU A 27 4.04 -0.51 -12.98
N SER A 28 2.90 -0.16 -12.36
CA SER A 28 1.60 -0.16 -13.05
C SER A 28 1.58 0.84 -14.20
N ALA A 29 2.04 2.07 -13.96
CA ALA A 29 2.13 3.09 -15.00
C ALA A 29 3.02 2.63 -16.17
N ALA A 30 4.18 2.03 -15.87
CA ALA A 30 5.08 1.50 -16.89
C ALA A 30 4.45 0.36 -17.71
N ILE A 31 3.82 -0.62 -17.02
CA ILE A 31 3.15 -1.75 -17.66
C ILE A 31 2.04 -1.27 -18.60
N PHE A 32 1.12 -0.42 -18.11
CA PHE A 32 0.01 0.07 -18.93
C PHE A 32 0.45 1.02 -20.04
N ALA A 33 1.50 1.81 -19.83
CA ALA A 33 2.09 2.63 -20.89
C ALA A 33 2.67 1.74 -22.01
N LYS A 34 3.38 0.68 -21.64
CA LYS A 34 3.99 -0.27 -22.58
C LYS A 34 2.93 -1.10 -23.31
N GLU A 35 1.83 -1.50 -22.64
CA GLU A 35 0.69 -2.17 -23.29
C GLU A 35 0.04 -1.32 -24.38
N ARG A 36 -0.11 -0.02 -24.14
CA ARG A 36 -0.69 0.92 -25.09
C ARG A 36 0.29 1.35 -26.19
N ASN A 37 1.58 1.33 -25.91
CA ASN A 37 2.66 1.77 -26.80
C ASN A 37 3.80 0.71 -26.80
N PRO A 38 3.62 -0.43 -27.48
CA PRO A 38 4.57 -1.54 -27.40
C PRO A 38 6.00 -1.20 -27.87
N HIS A 39 6.14 -0.15 -28.71
CA HIS A 39 7.43 0.28 -29.25
C HIS A 39 8.17 1.27 -28.35
N TRP A 40 7.54 1.80 -27.30
CA TRP A 40 8.20 2.75 -26.41
C TRP A 40 9.35 2.09 -25.64
N HIS A 41 10.45 2.79 -25.54
CA HIS A 41 11.48 2.52 -24.58
C HIS A 41 11.05 3.08 -23.22
N VAL A 42 10.66 2.19 -22.30
CA VAL A 42 10.15 2.56 -20.96
C VAL A 42 11.19 2.19 -19.93
N VAL A 43 11.65 3.17 -19.17
CA VAL A 43 12.63 3.00 -18.09
C VAL A 43 11.99 3.34 -16.76
N VAL A 44 12.16 2.46 -15.76
CA VAL A 44 11.75 2.68 -14.37
C VAL A 44 12.98 2.82 -13.50
N LEU A 45 13.15 3.95 -12.84
CA LEU A 45 14.27 4.22 -11.93
C LEU A 45 13.84 4.02 -10.48
N GLU A 46 14.49 3.12 -9.77
CA GLU A 46 14.26 2.84 -8.36
C GLU A 46 15.51 3.10 -7.53
N SER A 47 15.39 3.92 -6.50
CA SER A 47 16.54 4.39 -5.70
C SER A 47 17.18 3.32 -4.83
N THR A 48 16.46 2.25 -4.51
CA THR A 48 16.93 1.20 -3.59
C THR A 48 16.93 -0.19 -4.22
N PRO A 49 17.81 -1.09 -3.79
CA PRO A 49 17.94 -2.43 -4.41
C PRO A 49 16.66 -3.30 -4.34
N PHE A 50 15.86 -3.12 -3.29
CA PHE A 50 14.66 -3.94 -3.06
C PHE A 50 13.36 -3.12 -3.09
N GLY A 51 13.43 -1.82 -3.39
CA GLY A 51 12.34 -0.88 -3.18
C GLY A 51 12.24 -0.44 -1.72
N GLY A 52 12.50 0.84 -1.45
CA GLY A 52 12.49 1.41 -0.08
C GLY A 52 11.14 1.90 0.41
N GLY A 53 10.18 2.00 -0.50
CA GLY A 53 8.86 2.57 -0.24
C GLY A 53 7.83 1.59 0.31
N GLY A 54 6.59 2.07 0.45
CA GLY A 54 5.46 1.31 0.98
C GLY A 54 5.13 0.03 0.21
N SER A 55 5.49 -0.08 -1.05
CA SER A 55 5.20 -1.26 -1.89
C SER A 55 5.91 -2.53 -1.42
N SER A 56 7.12 -2.42 -0.86
CA SER A 56 7.89 -3.56 -0.34
C SER A 56 7.80 -3.69 1.18
N LYS A 57 7.26 -2.68 1.88
CA LYS A 57 7.19 -2.59 3.35
C LYS A 57 5.76 -2.64 3.89
N ASN A 58 4.74 -2.85 3.03
CA ASN A 58 3.34 -2.99 3.48
C ASN A 58 3.11 -4.34 4.17
N ALA A 59 1.97 -4.45 4.84
CA ALA A 59 1.58 -5.64 5.58
C ALA A 59 0.78 -6.67 4.75
N GLY A 60 0.55 -6.40 3.47
CA GLY A 60 -0.14 -7.31 2.55
C GLY A 60 -1.64 -7.39 2.76
N PHE A 61 -2.29 -6.29 3.09
CA PHE A 61 -3.75 -6.18 3.15
C PHE A 61 -4.30 -5.91 1.75
N ALA A 62 -5.19 -6.77 1.28
CA ALA A 62 -6.01 -6.60 0.09
C ALA A 62 -7.41 -6.17 0.54
N CYS A 63 -7.50 -4.96 1.08
CA CYS A 63 -8.65 -4.42 1.76
C CYS A 63 -9.04 -3.06 1.17
N PHE A 64 -10.34 -2.74 1.17
CA PHE A 64 -10.84 -1.43 0.75
C PHE A 64 -11.18 -0.50 1.92
N GLY A 65 -11.20 -1.03 3.15
CA GLY A 65 -11.35 -0.30 4.40
C GLY A 65 -12.31 -0.97 5.37
N SER A 66 -12.01 -0.88 6.68
CA SER A 66 -12.91 -1.35 7.73
C SER A 66 -14.15 -0.48 7.84
N ALA A 67 -15.20 -0.98 8.50
CA ALA A 67 -16.44 -0.24 8.69
C ALA A 67 -16.22 1.13 9.36
N SER A 68 -15.39 1.18 10.41
CA SER A 68 -15.07 2.44 11.10
C SER A 68 -14.23 3.38 10.22
N GLU A 69 -13.31 2.86 9.41
CA GLU A 69 -12.52 3.65 8.47
C GLU A 69 -13.41 4.28 7.40
N LEU A 70 -14.32 3.50 6.80
CA LEU A 70 -15.24 4.03 5.78
C LEU A 70 -16.21 5.06 6.35
N ARG A 71 -16.67 4.86 7.58
CA ARG A 71 -17.48 5.88 8.27
C ARG A 71 -16.69 7.18 8.47
N GLN A 72 -15.42 7.08 8.84
CA GLN A 72 -14.56 8.25 8.97
C GLN A 72 -14.33 8.93 7.62
N ASP A 73 -14.06 8.16 6.55
CA ASP A 73 -13.91 8.70 5.19
C ASP A 73 -15.17 9.49 4.76
N ARG A 74 -16.39 8.96 5.05
CA ARG A 74 -17.66 9.68 4.79
C ARG A 74 -17.77 11.01 5.54
N MET A 75 -17.36 11.04 6.81
CA MET A 75 -17.41 12.26 7.62
C MET A 75 -16.41 13.32 7.14
N GLU A 76 -15.25 12.91 6.62
CA GLU A 76 -14.19 13.82 6.18
C GLU A 76 -14.40 14.31 4.74
N LEU A 77 -14.87 13.45 3.83
CA LEU A 77 -14.97 13.71 2.39
C LEU A 77 -16.42 13.96 1.92
N GLY A 78 -17.42 13.54 2.69
CA GLY A 78 -18.80 13.43 2.24
C GLY A 78 -19.09 12.12 1.52
N ASP A 79 -20.39 11.84 1.31
CA ASP A 79 -20.88 10.53 0.82
C ASP A 79 -20.39 10.18 -0.58
N GLU A 80 -20.39 11.13 -1.50
CA GLU A 80 -20.06 10.90 -2.91
C GLU A 80 -18.57 10.66 -3.11
N GLU A 81 -17.73 11.53 -2.58
CA GLU A 81 -16.27 11.43 -2.73
C GLU A 81 -15.71 10.21 -1.99
N ALA A 82 -16.23 9.90 -0.80
CA ALA A 82 -15.86 8.70 -0.07
C ALA A 82 -16.27 7.42 -0.82
N LEU A 83 -17.46 7.40 -1.46
CA LEU A 83 -17.90 6.25 -2.27
C LEU A 83 -17.02 6.06 -3.51
N GLN A 84 -16.62 7.14 -4.18
CA GLN A 84 -15.67 7.07 -5.30
C GLN A 84 -14.32 6.50 -4.85
N LEU A 85 -13.83 6.89 -3.69
CA LEU A 85 -12.60 6.35 -3.13
C LEU A 85 -12.70 4.84 -2.84
N VAL A 86 -13.84 4.36 -2.33
CA VAL A 86 -14.11 2.92 -2.13
C VAL A 86 -14.13 2.19 -3.47
N LYS A 87 -14.82 2.73 -4.49
CA LYS A 87 -14.85 2.15 -5.84
C LYS A 87 -13.44 2.02 -6.41
N MET A 88 -12.65 3.07 -6.33
CA MET A 88 -11.26 3.08 -6.80
C MET A 88 -10.41 2.01 -6.11
N ARG A 89 -10.57 1.82 -4.78
CA ARG A 89 -9.89 0.77 -4.01
C ARG A 89 -10.30 -0.64 -4.48
N LEU A 90 -11.60 -0.88 -4.69
CA LEU A 90 -12.13 -2.17 -5.16
C LEU A 90 -11.69 -2.49 -6.59
N GLU A 91 -11.82 -1.53 -7.50
CA GLU A 91 -11.41 -1.68 -8.90
C GLU A 91 -9.91 -1.91 -9.02
N GLY A 92 -9.10 -1.19 -8.23
CA GLY A 92 -7.66 -1.39 -8.20
C GLY A 92 -7.25 -2.77 -7.71
N LEU A 93 -7.92 -3.32 -6.67
CA LEU A 93 -7.72 -4.70 -6.23
C LEU A 93 -8.12 -5.72 -7.31
N GLN A 94 -9.24 -5.50 -7.98
CA GLN A 94 -9.69 -6.37 -9.07
C GLN A 94 -8.70 -6.34 -10.25
N LEU A 95 -8.24 -5.14 -10.61
CA LEU A 95 -7.27 -4.96 -11.68
C LEU A 95 -5.93 -5.61 -11.33
N LEU A 96 -5.44 -5.46 -10.09
CA LEU A 96 -4.23 -6.11 -9.59
C LEU A 96 -4.31 -7.63 -9.73
N ARG A 97 -5.40 -8.23 -9.27
CA ARG A 97 -5.65 -9.67 -9.33
C ARG A 97 -5.80 -10.17 -10.77
N LYS A 98 -6.50 -9.42 -11.62
CA LYS A 98 -6.67 -9.75 -13.04
C LYS A 98 -5.35 -9.68 -13.82
N THR A 99 -4.51 -8.67 -13.55
CA THR A 99 -3.27 -8.43 -14.28
C THR A 99 -2.17 -9.42 -13.92
N LEU A 100 -2.07 -9.78 -12.63
CA LEU A 100 -0.96 -10.60 -12.12
C LEU A 100 -1.36 -12.03 -11.79
N GLY A 101 -2.63 -12.28 -11.50
CA GLY A 101 -3.16 -13.58 -11.05
C GLY A 101 -3.05 -13.78 -9.54
N ASP A 102 -4.10 -14.35 -8.94
CA ASP A 102 -4.21 -14.55 -7.50
C ASP A 102 -3.08 -15.42 -6.94
N GLU A 103 -2.71 -16.48 -7.63
CA GLU A 103 -1.62 -17.37 -7.23
C GLU A 103 -0.27 -16.65 -7.21
N ALA A 104 0.02 -15.86 -8.24
CA ALA A 104 1.31 -15.17 -8.37
C ALA A 104 1.54 -14.10 -7.30
N ILE A 105 0.47 -13.53 -6.73
CA ILE A 105 0.54 -12.54 -5.65
C ILE A 105 0.21 -13.12 -4.27
N GLY A 106 -0.04 -14.43 -4.18
CA GLY A 106 -0.43 -15.11 -2.94
C GLY A 106 -1.73 -14.57 -2.35
N PHE A 107 -2.70 -14.17 -3.19
CA PHE A 107 -3.99 -13.66 -2.73
C PHE A 107 -4.81 -14.74 -2.03
N ARG A 108 -5.39 -14.38 -0.89
CA ARG A 108 -6.33 -15.23 -0.14
C ARG A 108 -7.54 -14.41 0.26
N ALA A 109 -8.72 -14.85 -0.17
CA ALA A 109 -10.01 -14.29 0.23
C ALA A 109 -10.39 -14.79 1.63
N CYS A 110 -9.70 -14.30 2.65
CA CYS A 110 -9.87 -14.77 4.04
C CYS A 110 -10.87 -13.92 4.83
N GLY A 111 -11.40 -12.86 4.26
CA GLY A 111 -12.19 -11.86 4.96
C GLY A 111 -11.36 -11.00 5.91
N SER A 112 -11.97 -9.93 6.37
CA SER A 112 -11.41 -9.07 7.42
C SER A 112 -12.32 -8.96 8.62
N ILE A 113 -11.73 -8.67 9.77
CA ILE A 113 -12.42 -8.50 11.04
C ILE A 113 -11.99 -7.16 11.62
N GLU A 114 -12.94 -6.35 12.01
CA GLU A 114 -12.67 -5.18 12.85
C GLU A 114 -12.98 -5.55 14.30
N PHE A 115 -11.94 -5.60 15.13
CA PHE A 115 -12.07 -5.78 16.57
C PHE A 115 -12.04 -4.44 17.31
N PHE A 116 -12.72 -4.39 18.45
CA PHE A 116 -12.83 -3.22 19.29
C PHE A 116 -12.15 -3.46 20.63
N VAL A 117 -11.07 -2.72 20.89
CA VAL A 117 -10.29 -2.89 22.12
C VAL A 117 -10.89 -2.08 23.27
N PRO A 118 -10.75 -2.53 24.53
CA PRO A 118 -11.22 -1.79 25.69
C PRO A 118 -10.65 -0.37 25.75
N GLY A 119 -11.53 0.62 25.96
CA GLY A 119 -11.13 2.03 25.99
C GLY A 119 -10.90 2.69 24.62
N GLY A 120 -10.97 1.91 23.53
CA GLY A 120 -10.89 2.40 22.15
C GLY A 120 -12.25 2.71 21.54
N LEU A 121 -12.35 2.58 20.21
CA LEU A 121 -13.60 2.73 19.48
C LEU A 121 -14.63 1.67 19.95
N LYS A 122 -15.91 2.05 19.93
CA LYS A 122 -17.01 1.12 20.19
C LYS A 122 -17.56 0.58 18.87
N PRO A 123 -18.10 -0.66 18.86
CA PRO A 123 -18.83 -1.18 17.71
C PRO A 123 -19.96 -0.24 17.32
N MET A 124 -20.25 -0.16 16.03
CA MET A 124 -21.43 0.54 15.55
C MET A 124 -22.70 -0.16 16.03
N SER A 125 -23.80 0.59 16.18
CA SER A 125 -25.12 0.00 16.32
C SER A 125 -25.52 -0.74 15.04
N ALA A 126 -26.45 -1.69 15.13
CA ALA A 126 -26.98 -2.37 13.95
C ALA A 126 -27.54 -1.37 12.94
N HIS A 127 -28.31 -0.38 13.38
CA HIS A 127 -28.85 0.67 12.53
C HIS A 127 -27.76 1.45 11.78
N THR A 128 -26.70 1.87 12.47
CA THR A 128 -25.58 2.59 11.83
C THR A 128 -24.85 1.71 10.82
N LEU A 129 -24.73 0.40 11.09
CA LEU A 129 -24.11 -0.53 10.15
C LEU A 129 -24.98 -0.78 8.92
N ASP A 130 -26.31 -0.84 9.09
CA ASP A 130 -27.27 -0.98 7.98
C ASP A 130 -27.20 0.25 7.04
N GLU A 131 -27.13 1.46 7.61
CA GLU A 131 -26.92 2.69 6.83
C GLU A 131 -25.59 2.67 6.07
N LEU A 132 -24.51 2.20 6.72
CA LEU A 132 -23.20 2.05 6.08
C LEU A 132 -23.23 1.01 4.96
N ASN A 133 -23.86 -0.15 5.18
CA ASN A 133 -24.05 -1.19 4.19
C ASN A 133 -24.84 -0.72 2.97
N HIS A 134 -25.94 0.01 3.21
CA HIS A 134 -26.73 0.61 2.14
C HIS A 134 -25.87 1.55 1.27
N TRP A 135 -25.10 2.42 1.90
CA TRP A 135 -24.23 3.37 1.21
C TRP A 135 -23.10 2.66 0.46
N VAL A 136 -22.34 1.78 1.12
CA VAL A 136 -21.19 1.09 0.50
C VAL A 136 -21.62 0.08 -0.56
N GLY A 137 -22.87 -0.40 -0.51
CA GLY A 137 -23.48 -1.25 -1.52
C GLY A 137 -23.44 -0.63 -2.93
N GLY A 138 -23.45 0.70 -3.03
CA GLY A 138 -23.24 1.42 -4.30
C GLY A 138 -21.84 1.24 -4.92
N ALA A 139 -20.88 0.76 -4.15
CA ALA A 139 -19.53 0.43 -4.63
C ALA A 139 -19.28 -1.07 -4.71
N THR A 140 -19.71 -1.83 -3.68
CA THR A 140 -19.43 -3.27 -3.58
C THR A 140 -20.39 -4.13 -4.38
N ALA A 141 -21.55 -3.62 -4.74
CA ALA A 141 -22.69 -4.35 -5.29
C ALA A 141 -23.17 -5.51 -4.36
N VAL A 142 -22.85 -5.44 -3.07
CA VAL A 142 -23.19 -6.44 -2.04
C VAL A 142 -23.93 -5.73 -0.91
N PRO A 143 -25.20 -6.11 -0.62
CA PRO A 143 -26.01 -5.46 0.41
C PRO A 143 -25.38 -5.55 1.81
N ASP A 144 -24.86 -6.75 2.15
CA ASP A 144 -24.29 -7.05 3.47
C ASP A 144 -22.76 -7.10 3.38
N THR A 145 -22.16 -5.96 3.05
CA THR A 145 -20.69 -5.81 2.98
C THR A 145 -20.04 -6.07 4.34
N PHE A 146 -20.69 -5.63 5.41
CA PHE A 146 -20.27 -5.77 6.80
C PHE A 146 -21.34 -6.46 7.64
N GLU A 147 -20.93 -7.35 8.53
CA GLU A 147 -21.77 -8.12 9.44
C GLU A 147 -21.30 -7.95 10.90
N ILE A 148 -22.21 -7.62 11.82
CA ILE A 148 -21.91 -7.67 13.26
C ILE A 148 -22.00 -9.13 13.71
N CYS A 149 -21.00 -9.59 14.42
CA CYS A 149 -20.96 -10.93 14.98
C CYS A 149 -20.23 -10.97 16.33
N PRO A 150 -20.46 -12.00 17.17
CA PRO A 150 -19.66 -12.19 18.38
C PRO A 150 -18.18 -12.34 18.06
N ALA A 151 -17.30 -11.63 18.76
CA ALA A 151 -15.85 -11.73 18.57
C ALA A 151 -15.33 -13.15 18.89
N SER A 152 -16.02 -13.88 19.76
CA SER A 152 -15.76 -15.29 20.09
C SER A 152 -15.92 -16.27 18.92
N LYS A 153 -16.54 -15.84 17.81
CA LYS A 153 -16.59 -16.60 16.55
C LYS A 153 -15.18 -16.86 15.97
N PHE A 154 -14.21 -16.01 16.29
CA PHE A 154 -12.86 -16.07 15.74
C PHE A 154 -11.91 -16.77 16.73
N SER A 155 -11.40 -17.91 16.34
CA SER A 155 -10.41 -18.66 17.11
C SER A 155 -9.14 -17.85 17.39
N GLU A 156 -8.44 -18.19 18.47
CA GLU A 156 -7.17 -17.56 18.90
C GLU A 156 -7.31 -16.12 19.42
N TYR A 157 -8.43 -15.42 19.19
CA TYR A 157 -8.66 -14.08 19.72
C TYR A 157 -9.20 -14.15 21.16
N ALA A 158 -8.58 -13.40 22.06
CA ALA A 158 -8.99 -13.32 23.48
C ALA A 158 -10.21 -12.38 23.63
N SER A 159 -11.38 -12.85 23.26
CA SER A 159 -12.63 -12.08 23.38
C SER A 159 -13.31 -12.30 24.72
N ARG A 160 -14.08 -11.29 25.15
CA ARG A 160 -15.06 -11.44 26.22
C ARG A 160 -16.38 -11.97 25.65
N PRO A 161 -17.25 -12.60 26.48
CA PRO A 161 -18.47 -13.23 25.99
C PRO A 161 -19.44 -12.28 25.26
N ASP A 162 -19.45 -11.01 25.62
CA ASP A 162 -20.32 -9.94 25.10
C ASP A 162 -19.62 -9.06 24.07
N GLU A 163 -18.38 -9.36 23.72
CA GLU A 163 -17.60 -8.58 22.77
C GLU A 163 -18.06 -8.84 21.34
N LEU A 164 -18.31 -7.74 20.60
CA LEU A 164 -18.73 -7.78 19.21
C LEU A 164 -17.55 -7.43 18.28
N ALA A 165 -17.61 -7.97 17.07
CA ALA A 165 -16.73 -7.65 15.95
C ALA A 165 -17.57 -7.30 14.71
N ILE A 166 -16.95 -6.63 13.75
CA ILE A 166 -17.54 -6.43 12.42
C ILE A 166 -16.70 -7.22 11.42
N PHE A 167 -17.36 -8.07 10.67
CA PHE A 167 -16.74 -8.94 9.66
C PHE A 167 -17.09 -8.47 8.24
N SER A 168 -16.12 -8.50 7.33
CA SER A 168 -16.33 -8.35 5.89
C SER A 168 -15.74 -9.55 5.14
N ARG A 169 -16.55 -10.21 4.33
CA ARG A 169 -16.11 -11.32 3.47
C ARG A 169 -15.39 -10.87 2.18
N LEU A 170 -15.49 -9.58 1.84
CA LEU A 170 -15.00 -9.05 0.55
C LEU A 170 -13.51 -8.72 0.56
N GLU A 171 -12.90 -8.73 1.73
CA GLU A 171 -11.50 -8.40 1.91
C GLU A 171 -10.62 -9.65 2.01
N GLY A 172 -9.32 -9.45 1.95
CA GLY A 172 -8.36 -10.54 2.01
C GLY A 172 -6.94 -10.06 2.24
N VAL A 173 -6.00 -10.92 1.95
CA VAL A 173 -4.58 -10.65 2.08
C VAL A 173 -3.80 -11.09 0.84
N ILE A 174 -2.64 -10.48 0.64
CA ILE A 174 -1.65 -10.88 -0.37
C ILE A 174 -0.31 -11.20 0.31
N ASP A 175 0.58 -11.83 -0.42
CA ASP A 175 1.99 -11.89 -0.06
C ASP A 175 2.73 -10.72 -0.71
N THR A 176 3.22 -9.78 0.11
CA THR A 176 3.92 -8.57 -0.34
C THR A 176 5.17 -8.91 -1.17
N GLY A 177 5.90 -9.96 -0.80
CA GLY A 177 7.10 -10.39 -1.53
C GLY A 177 6.75 -10.97 -2.90
N GLN A 178 5.71 -11.82 -2.95
CA GLN A 178 5.21 -12.38 -4.21
C GLN A 178 4.64 -11.32 -5.13
N LEU A 179 3.85 -10.37 -4.60
CA LEU A 179 3.36 -9.23 -5.37
C LEU A 179 4.50 -8.46 -6.04
N ASN A 180 5.52 -8.07 -5.28
CA ASN A 180 6.66 -7.34 -5.84
C ASN A 180 7.39 -8.15 -6.92
N ARG A 181 7.56 -9.46 -6.71
CA ARG A 181 8.15 -10.37 -7.69
C ARG A 181 7.31 -10.46 -8.97
N ALA A 182 5.99 -10.61 -8.83
CA ALA A 182 5.07 -10.72 -9.96
C ALA A 182 5.05 -9.45 -10.82
N MET A 183 5.02 -8.27 -10.18
CA MET A 183 5.07 -6.99 -10.90
C MET A 183 6.38 -6.80 -11.67
N ARG A 184 7.53 -7.11 -11.05
CA ARG A 184 8.84 -7.02 -11.69
C ARG A 184 8.96 -7.99 -12.86
N LYS A 185 8.51 -9.24 -12.66
CA LYS A 185 8.48 -10.25 -13.73
C LYS A 185 7.62 -9.78 -14.91
N ARG A 186 6.44 -9.21 -14.63
CA ARG A 186 5.56 -8.68 -15.69
C ARG A 186 6.23 -7.54 -16.46
N ALA A 187 6.90 -6.61 -15.77
CA ALA A 187 7.64 -5.53 -16.41
C ALA A 187 8.78 -6.05 -17.30
N ASP A 188 9.56 -7.01 -16.81
CA ASP A 188 10.65 -7.66 -17.57
C ASP A 188 10.14 -8.37 -18.83
N GLU A 189 9.07 -9.17 -18.72
CA GLU A 189 8.41 -9.86 -19.84
C GLU A 189 7.91 -8.90 -20.94
N MET A 190 7.68 -7.64 -20.60
CA MET A 190 7.26 -6.61 -21.53
C MET A 190 8.41 -5.77 -22.08
N GLY A 191 9.66 -6.06 -21.69
CA GLY A 191 10.83 -5.28 -22.09
C GLY A 191 10.82 -3.87 -21.50
N ILE A 192 10.44 -3.73 -20.24
CA ILE A 192 10.57 -2.50 -19.46
C ILE A 192 11.89 -2.57 -18.69
N ASP A 193 12.75 -1.58 -18.85
CA ASP A 193 14.01 -1.49 -18.14
C ASP A 193 13.80 -1.02 -16.70
N LEU A 194 13.98 -1.90 -15.73
CA LEU A 194 13.88 -1.59 -14.31
C LEU A 194 15.25 -1.48 -13.67
N ILE A 195 15.71 -0.26 -13.44
CA ILE A 195 17.04 0.04 -12.95
C ILE A 195 17.01 0.40 -11.47
N TYR A 196 17.68 -0.40 -10.67
CA TYR A 196 17.78 -0.23 -9.22
C TYR A 196 19.05 0.53 -8.82
N GLY A 197 18.97 1.23 -7.68
CA GLY A 197 20.09 1.97 -7.13
C GLY A 197 20.32 3.33 -7.79
N LEU A 198 19.45 3.75 -8.71
CA LEU A 198 19.47 5.08 -9.30
C LEU A 198 18.47 6.01 -8.60
N LYS A 199 18.97 7.01 -7.89
CA LYS A 199 18.15 8.05 -7.28
C LYS A 199 17.96 9.21 -8.24
N VAL A 200 16.73 9.56 -8.54
CA VAL A 200 16.40 10.83 -9.21
C VAL A 200 16.39 11.92 -8.14
N ASN A 201 17.16 12.96 -8.35
CA ASN A 201 17.28 14.10 -7.42
C ASN A 201 16.70 15.40 -7.97
N ARG A 202 16.49 15.51 -9.28
CA ARG A 202 15.89 16.66 -9.92
C ARG A 202 15.23 16.32 -11.25
N LEU A 203 14.16 17.04 -11.57
CA LEU A 203 13.44 16.98 -12.84
C LEU A 203 13.37 18.41 -13.41
N ASP A 204 14.06 18.65 -14.53
CA ASP A 204 14.10 19.96 -15.17
C ASP A 204 13.33 19.91 -16.50
N PRO A 205 12.38 20.82 -16.75
CA PRO A 205 11.75 20.92 -18.05
C PRO A 205 12.76 21.42 -19.10
N ILE A 206 12.73 20.80 -20.29
CA ILE A 206 13.50 21.19 -21.46
C ILE A 206 12.57 21.40 -22.67
N GLU A 207 13.08 21.87 -23.79
CA GLU A 207 12.26 22.22 -24.96
C GLU A 207 11.34 21.07 -25.44
N ASN A 208 11.84 19.81 -25.41
CA ASN A 208 11.10 18.65 -25.91
C ASN A 208 10.92 17.57 -24.83
N GLY A 209 10.65 17.94 -23.59
CA GLY A 209 10.42 16.99 -22.49
C GLY A 209 11.13 17.37 -21.20
N TRP A 210 11.85 16.42 -20.63
CA TRP A 210 12.43 16.49 -19.29
C TRP A 210 13.86 15.98 -19.25
N SER A 211 14.70 16.71 -18.52
CA SER A 211 16.00 16.25 -18.06
C SER A 211 15.80 15.63 -16.67
N VAL A 212 16.10 14.35 -16.54
CA VAL A 212 16.01 13.57 -15.29
C VAL A 212 17.41 13.41 -14.75
N GLN A 213 17.74 14.13 -13.66
CA GLN A 213 19.06 14.04 -13.03
C GLN A 213 19.11 12.85 -12.09
N ILE A 214 20.07 11.97 -12.32
CA ILE A 214 20.21 10.69 -11.62
C ILE A 214 21.55 10.57 -10.90
N GLU A 215 21.54 9.84 -9.77
CA GLU A 215 22.72 9.59 -8.94
C GLU A 215 22.79 8.11 -8.55
N HIS A 216 24.02 7.59 -8.54
CA HIS A 216 24.39 6.30 -7.98
C HIS A 216 25.67 6.42 -7.16
N GLY A 217 25.56 6.45 -5.85
CA GLY A 217 26.71 6.67 -4.97
C GLY A 217 27.37 8.04 -5.18
N LYS A 218 28.55 8.06 -5.85
CA LYS A 218 29.27 9.29 -6.24
C LYS A 218 29.16 9.62 -7.72
N ASP A 219 28.51 8.77 -8.47
CA ASP A 219 28.32 8.92 -9.90
C ASP A 219 27.02 9.66 -10.15
N SER A 220 27.02 10.55 -11.11
CA SER A 220 25.84 11.32 -11.54
C SER A 220 25.72 11.28 -13.06
N GLY A 221 24.50 11.39 -13.53
CA GLY A 221 24.19 11.41 -14.95
C GLY A 221 22.84 12.04 -15.22
N GLU A 222 22.48 12.09 -16.48
CA GLU A 222 21.26 12.66 -16.98
C GLU A 222 20.58 11.67 -17.94
N LEU A 223 19.27 11.55 -17.83
CA LEU A 223 18.41 10.86 -18.77
C LEU A 223 17.44 11.87 -19.36
N LEU A 224 17.30 11.89 -20.67
CA LEU A 224 16.33 12.74 -21.36
C LEU A 224 15.10 11.92 -21.75
N SER A 225 13.91 12.41 -21.45
CA SER A 225 12.66 11.75 -21.81
C SER A 225 11.56 12.78 -22.14
N PRO A 226 10.78 12.57 -23.21
CA PRO A 226 9.64 13.43 -23.50
C PRO A 226 8.51 13.30 -22.45
N ARG A 227 8.51 12.23 -21.67
CA ARG A 227 7.46 11.97 -20.66
C ARG A 227 8.03 11.45 -19.36
N VAL A 228 7.45 11.91 -18.25
CA VAL A 228 7.83 11.50 -16.90
C VAL A 228 6.60 11.13 -16.07
N VAL A 229 6.67 9.99 -15.38
CA VAL A 229 5.74 9.66 -14.31
C VAL A 229 6.49 9.66 -12.99
N MET A 230 6.10 10.53 -12.06
CA MET A 230 6.64 10.58 -10.71
C MET A 230 5.74 9.78 -9.76
N ALA A 231 6.23 8.62 -9.30
CA ALA A 231 5.54 7.66 -8.43
C ALA A 231 6.28 7.43 -7.11
N THR A 232 6.91 8.48 -6.56
CA THR A 232 7.75 8.42 -5.37
C THR A 232 6.98 8.46 -4.05
N ASN A 233 5.66 8.55 -4.10
CA ASN A 233 4.71 8.52 -2.99
C ASN A 233 5.15 9.38 -1.78
N ALA A 234 5.57 8.75 -0.67
CA ALA A 234 5.96 9.44 0.57
C ALA A 234 7.11 10.46 0.38
N PHE A 235 7.96 10.25 -0.61
CA PHE A 235 9.15 11.05 -0.88
C PHE A 235 8.94 12.08 -2.00
N ALA A 236 7.69 12.31 -2.42
CA ALA A 236 7.35 13.18 -3.54
C ALA A 236 7.86 14.62 -3.39
N LYS A 237 7.91 15.16 -2.16
CA LYS A 237 8.43 16.51 -1.90
C LYS A 237 9.90 16.71 -2.23
N GLU A 238 10.68 15.65 -2.34
CA GLU A 238 12.08 15.76 -2.76
C GLU A 238 12.19 16.28 -4.22
N LEU A 239 11.19 15.98 -5.06
CA LEU A 239 11.14 16.39 -6.46
C LEU A 239 10.09 17.47 -6.74
N LEU A 240 8.98 17.49 -5.99
CA LEU A 240 7.90 18.47 -6.08
C LEU A 240 7.59 19.04 -4.69
N PRO A 241 8.29 20.06 -4.24
CA PRO A 241 8.14 20.60 -2.87
C PRO A 241 6.74 21.08 -2.50
N GLU A 242 5.94 21.51 -3.51
CA GLU A 242 4.58 22.02 -3.34
C GLU A 242 3.51 20.92 -3.20
N VAL A 243 3.86 19.65 -3.43
CA VAL A 243 2.87 18.56 -3.33
C VAL A 243 2.49 18.30 -1.86
N ASP A 244 1.18 18.12 -1.62
CA ASP A 244 0.66 17.85 -0.28
C ASP A 244 0.87 16.38 0.11
N VAL A 245 2.12 16.01 0.37
CA VAL A 245 2.51 14.67 0.86
C VAL A 245 3.59 14.79 1.91
N VAL A 246 3.43 14.10 3.03
CA VAL A 246 4.47 13.95 4.05
C VAL A 246 4.73 12.48 4.33
N PRO A 247 5.99 12.07 4.54
CA PRO A 247 6.33 10.71 4.95
C PRO A 247 5.93 10.47 6.39
N VAL A 248 5.06 9.48 6.62
CA VAL A 248 4.67 9.03 7.96
C VAL A 248 5.11 7.60 8.16
N MET A 249 5.85 7.35 9.23
CA MET A 249 6.36 6.02 9.58
C MET A 249 5.26 5.13 10.15
N ASN A 250 5.20 3.90 9.67
CA ASN A 250 4.40 2.84 10.26
C ASN A 250 5.32 1.67 10.64
N ARG A 251 5.14 1.13 11.84
CA ARG A 251 5.96 0.03 12.35
C ARG A 251 5.26 -1.29 12.14
N VAL A 252 6.04 -2.33 11.89
CA VAL A 252 5.54 -3.69 11.71
C VAL A 252 6.41 -4.67 12.46
N LEU A 253 5.78 -5.57 13.18
CA LEU A 253 6.39 -6.66 13.94
C LEU A 253 5.86 -8.00 13.42
N VAL A 254 6.71 -9.01 13.37
CA VAL A 254 6.31 -10.40 13.05
C VAL A 254 6.93 -11.36 14.06
N THR A 255 6.13 -12.28 14.57
CA THR A 255 6.56 -13.28 15.53
C THR A 255 7.42 -14.40 14.90
N GLU A 256 8.11 -15.15 15.72
CA GLU A 256 8.53 -16.52 15.38
C GLU A 256 7.30 -17.41 15.09
N PRO A 257 7.51 -18.59 14.47
CA PRO A 257 6.42 -19.54 14.24
C PRO A 257 5.69 -19.92 15.54
N ILE A 258 4.37 -19.90 15.50
CA ILE A 258 3.50 -20.28 16.62
C ILE A 258 3.00 -21.69 16.36
N PRO A 259 3.27 -22.68 17.22
CA PRO A 259 2.83 -24.05 17.03
C PRO A 259 1.29 -24.15 16.92
N ALA A 260 0.80 -24.95 15.99
CA ALA A 260 -0.63 -25.20 15.74
C ALA A 260 -1.47 -23.90 15.61
N TRP A 261 -0.90 -22.84 15.01
CA TRP A 261 -1.57 -21.57 14.78
C TRP A 261 -2.70 -21.71 13.75
N ASN A 262 -3.89 -21.23 14.09
CA ASN A 262 -5.10 -21.39 13.27
C ASN A 262 -5.90 -20.09 13.11
N PHE A 263 -5.24 -18.94 13.02
CA PHE A 263 -5.86 -17.67 12.71
C PHE A 263 -5.53 -17.25 11.26
N HIS A 264 -6.52 -16.86 10.46
CA HIS A 264 -6.30 -16.66 9.01
C HIS A 264 -6.84 -15.36 8.45
N HIS A 265 -7.54 -14.56 9.25
CA HIS A 265 -8.19 -13.33 8.80
C HIS A 265 -7.24 -12.12 8.78
N ALA A 266 -7.58 -11.11 7.97
CA ALA A 266 -7.09 -9.77 8.12
C ALA A 266 -7.79 -9.10 9.31
N VAL A 267 -7.08 -8.29 10.09
CA VAL A 267 -7.64 -7.62 11.28
C VAL A 267 -7.39 -6.13 11.24
N HIS A 268 -8.44 -5.37 11.46
CA HIS A 268 -8.41 -3.93 11.67
C HIS A 268 -8.70 -3.61 13.16
N LEU A 269 -7.96 -2.68 13.69
CA LEU A 269 -8.09 -2.13 15.04
C LEU A 269 -7.97 -0.61 14.94
N GLU A 270 -8.70 0.13 15.79
CA GLU A 270 -8.68 1.61 15.82
C GLU A 270 -8.86 2.23 14.43
N ALA A 271 -9.94 1.86 13.72
CA ALA A 271 -10.24 2.33 12.37
C ALA A 271 -9.08 2.13 11.38
N GLY A 272 -8.43 0.97 11.43
CA GLY A 272 -7.33 0.61 10.52
C GLY A 272 -5.98 1.27 10.83
N TYR A 273 -5.87 2.06 11.90
CA TYR A 273 -4.58 2.62 12.32
C TYR A 273 -3.65 1.58 12.95
N VAL A 274 -4.22 0.50 13.47
CA VAL A 274 -3.49 -0.71 13.85
C VAL A 274 -4.11 -1.88 13.11
N TYR A 275 -3.29 -2.80 12.68
CA TYR A 275 -3.70 -3.94 11.88
C TYR A 275 -2.88 -5.19 12.25
N ALA A 276 -3.49 -6.35 12.10
CA ALA A 276 -2.82 -7.62 12.34
C ALA A 276 -3.28 -8.70 11.35
N ARG A 277 -2.43 -9.67 11.06
CA ARG A 277 -2.76 -10.84 10.22
C ARG A 277 -1.77 -11.96 10.40
N SER A 278 -2.14 -13.15 9.97
CA SER A 278 -1.19 -14.26 9.90
C SER A 278 -0.38 -14.26 8.61
N ILE A 279 0.89 -14.67 8.73
CA ILE A 279 1.79 -15.04 7.63
C ILE A 279 2.21 -16.49 7.88
N GLY A 280 1.57 -17.43 7.20
CA GLY A 280 1.69 -18.83 7.56
C GLY A 280 1.29 -19.06 9.03
N ASN A 281 2.20 -19.61 9.82
CA ASN A 281 2.03 -19.84 11.26
C ASN A 281 2.66 -18.72 12.14
N ARG A 282 2.91 -17.55 11.61
CA ARG A 282 3.39 -16.37 12.33
C ARG A 282 2.29 -15.33 12.42
N MET A 283 2.35 -14.47 13.42
CA MET A 283 1.46 -13.32 13.51
C MET A 283 2.22 -12.02 13.21
N LEU A 284 1.65 -11.20 12.33
CA LEU A 284 2.09 -9.85 12.04
C LEU A 284 1.16 -8.86 12.75
N ILE A 285 1.73 -7.83 13.35
CA ILE A 285 1.01 -6.64 13.83
C ILE A 285 1.76 -5.38 13.39
N GLY A 286 1.02 -4.35 13.02
CA GLY A 286 1.62 -3.08 12.62
C GLY A 286 0.69 -1.90 12.83
N GLY A 287 1.23 -0.68 12.67
CA GLY A 287 0.47 0.55 12.85
C GLY A 287 1.02 1.50 13.91
N GLY A 288 0.11 2.11 14.66
CA GLY A 288 0.43 2.95 15.82
C GLY A 288 0.88 4.38 15.49
N ARG A 289 0.86 4.80 14.21
CA ARG A 289 1.29 6.15 13.80
C ARG A 289 0.52 7.29 14.48
N HIS A 290 -0.73 7.06 14.84
CA HIS A 290 -1.62 8.04 15.49
C HIS A 290 -1.40 8.17 17.00
N TRP A 291 -0.63 7.28 17.61
CA TRP A 291 -0.32 7.37 19.05
C TRP A 291 0.68 8.48 19.39
N ASN A 292 1.41 8.98 18.40
CA ASN A 292 2.47 10.00 18.59
C ASN A 292 3.51 9.64 19.68
N LEU A 293 3.81 8.34 19.78
CA LEU A 293 4.77 7.79 20.73
C LEU A 293 6.16 7.65 20.11
N PRO A 294 7.23 7.66 20.94
CA PRO A 294 8.55 7.25 20.50
C PRO A 294 8.57 5.86 19.88
N ALA A 295 9.58 5.60 19.08
CA ALA A 295 9.74 4.35 18.34
C ALA A 295 9.59 3.10 19.19
N GLU A 296 10.36 3.03 20.26
CA GLU A 296 10.42 1.89 21.18
C GLU A 296 9.11 1.70 21.96
N GLU A 297 8.47 2.81 22.33
CA GLU A 297 7.17 2.75 23.00
C GLU A 297 6.05 2.27 22.07
N THR A 298 6.08 2.71 20.80
CA THR A 298 5.15 2.22 19.78
C THR A 298 5.30 0.71 19.58
N GLU A 299 6.53 0.22 19.44
CA GLU A 299 6.80 -1.22 19.28
C GLU A 299 6.36 -2.02 20.50
N ARG A 300 6.66 -1.54 21.72
CA ARG A 300 6.21 -2.19 22.96
C ARG A 300 4.70 -2.25 23.02
N LYS A 301 4.00 -1.16 22.74
CA LYS A 301 2.53 -1.13 22.73
C LYS A 301 1.93 -2.06 21.68
N LEU A 302 2.51 -2.14 20.49
CA LEU A 302 2.10 -3.12 19.46
C LEU A 302 2.29 -4.56 19.95
N GLN A 303 3.41 -4.84 20.61
CA GLN A 303 3.70 -6.17 21.17
C GLN A 303 2.76 -6.52 22.34
N ASP A 304 2.48 -5.56 23.21
CA ASP A 304 1.53 -5.75 24.32
C ASP A 304 0.12 -6.06 23.78
N TRP A 305 -0.32 -5.36 22.74
CA TRP A 305 -1.58 -5.64 22.07
C TRP A 305 -1.58 -7.01 21.40
N LEU A 306 -0.52 -7.36 20.69
CA LEU A 306 -0.38 -8.69 20.09
C LEU A 306 -0.56 -9.80 21.13
N HIS A 307 0.11 -9.68 22.27
CA HIS A 307 0.07 -10.66 23.34
C HIS A 307 -1.27 -10.70 24.10
N SER A 308 -1.92 -9.54 24.26
CA SER A 308 -3.21 -9.45 24.96
C SER A 308 -4.37 -9.95 24.10
N LEU A 309 -4.36 -9.63 22.80
CA LEU A 309 -5.42 -9.99 21.87
C LEU A 309 -5.29 -11.42 21.34
N TRP A 310 -4.08 -11.94 21.26
CA TRP A 310 -3.77 -13.32 20.86
C TRP A 310 -2.80 -13.97 21.85
N PRO A 311 -3.27 -14.49 23.00
CA PRO A 311 -2.41 -14.94 24.10
C PRO A 311 -1.35 -15.96 23.71
N ARG A 312 -1.63 -16.83 22.72
CA ARG A 312 -0.64 -17.80 22.23
C ARG A 312 0.60 -17.16 21.61
N THR A 313 0.53 -15.89 21.19
CA THR A 313 1.69 -15.15 20.67
C THR A 313 2.73 -14.85 21.74
N GLN A 314 2.37 -14.92 23.04
CA GLN A 314 3.31 -14.76 24.17
C GLN A 314 4.41 -15.84 24.18
N GLN A 315 4.18 -16.96 23.52
CA GLN A 315 5.14 -18.06 23.40
C GLN A 315 6.15 -17.86 22.27
N ALA A 316 5.97 -16.83 21.44
CA ALA A 316 6.79 -16.58 20.26
C ALA A 316 7.47 -15.21 20.34
N ALA A 317 8.79 -15.21 20.27
CA ALA A 317 9.56 -13.96 20.19
C ALA A 317 9.24 -13.18 18.91
N ILE A 318 9.58 -11.89 18.88
CA ILE A 318 9.51 -11.09 17.65
C ILE A 318 10.73 -11.38 16.79
N ALA A 319 10.49 -12.02 15.63
CA ALA A 319 11.52 -12.41 14.66
C ALA A 319 11.93 -11.26 13.73
N TYR A 320 10.97 -10.44 13.31
CA TYR A 320 11.22 -9.36 12.35
C TYR A 320 10.60 -8.05 12.82
N ARG A 321 11.33 -6.96 12.55
CA ARG A 321 10.88 -5.58 12.75
C ARG A 321 11.27 -4.76 11.55
N TRP A 322 10.34 -3.93 11.05
CA TRP A 322 10.68 -2.95 10.03
C TRP A 322 9.78 -1.72 10.08
N VAL A 323 10.14 -0.73 9.31
CA VAL A 323 9.38 0.50 9.12
C VAL A 323 8.99 0.63 7.66
N GLY A 324 7.72 0.96 7.40
CA GLY A 324 7.22 1.42 6.11
C GLY A 324 6.91 2.91 6.16
N TYR A 325 7.05 3.60 5.04
CA TYR A 325 6.67 5.00 4.91
C TYR A 325 5.39 5.13 4.11
N LEU A 326 4.40 5.79 4.70
CA LEU A 326 3.14 6.15 4.04
C LEU A 326 3.25 7.58 3.52
N GLY A 327 2.74 7.85 2.33
CA GLY A 327 2.53 9.21 1.83
C GLY A 327 1.18 9.70 2.34
N ILE A 328 1.17 10.58 3.33
CA ILE A 328 -0.05 11.14 3.95
C ILE A 328 -0.12 12.63 3.59
N GLY A 329 -1.32 13.18 3.46
CA GLY A 329 -1.58 14.59 3.22
C GLY A 329 -2.78 15.10 4.01
N SER A 330 -3.32 16.23 3.59
CA SER A 330 -4.49 16.89 4.23
C SER A 330 -5.76 16.03 4.20
N ASN A 331 -5.86 15.09 3.24
CA ASN A 331 -6.96 14.12 3.14
C ASN A 331 -6.45 12.77 2.61
N ARG A 332 -7.32 11.77 2.53
CA ARG A 332 -7.00 10.41 2.12
C ARG A 332 -7.08 10.15 0.61
N GLN A 333 -7.41 11.17 -0.20
CA GLN A 333 -7.47 11.02 -1.65
C GLN A 333 -6.05 10.94 -2.23
N PRO A 334 -5.80 10.10 -3.24
CA PRO A 334 -4.54 10.11 -3.98
C PRO A 334 -4.40 11.41 -4.77
N ILE A 335 -3.16 11.76 -5.11
CA ILE A 335 -2.86 12.86 -6.02
C ILE A 335 -2.42 12.27 -7.36
N VAL A 336 -3.22 12.52 -8.40
CA VAL A 336 -2.85 12.27 -9.79
C VAL A 336 -3.00 13.59 -10.54
N ARG A 337 -1.88 14.20 -10.91
CA ARG A 337 -1.91 15.51 -11.60
C ARG A 337 -0.72 15.71 -12.52
N GLU A 338 -0.92 16.44 -13.57
CA GLU A 338 0.19 16.98 -14.35
C GLU A 338 0.96 18.03 -13.55
N PHE A 339 2.28 18.04 -13.67
CA PHE A 339 3.15 19.08 -13.10
C PHE A 339 4.01 19.78 -14.17
N GLY A 340 3.80 19.45 -15.44
CA GLY A 340 4.37 20.06 -16.62
C GLY A 340 4.02 19.25 -17.86
N PRO A 341 4.32 19.73 -19.06
CA PRO A 341 3.99 19.05 -20.32
C PRO A 341 4.55 17.63 -20.36
N GLY A 342 3.67 16.63 -20.50
CA GLY A 342 4.07 15.22 -20.53
C GLY A 342 4.55 14.65 -19.20
N ALA A 343 4.36 15.35 -18.08
CA ALA A 343 4.80 14.89 -16.77
C ALA A 343 3.63 14.79 -15.78
N VAL A 344 3.46 13.61 -15.17
CA VAL A 344 2.38 13.30 -14.22
C VAL A 344 2.95 12.83 -12.90
N ALA A 345 2.43 13.35 -11.80
CA ALA A 345 2.66 12.84 -10.45
C ALA A 345 1.50 11.94 -10.03
N ALA A 346 1.81 10.72 -9.53
CA ALA A 346 0.86 9.77 -8.97
C ALA A 346 1.36 9.35 -7.57
N VAL A 347 0.88 10.06 -6.55
CA VAL A 347 1.41 9.99 -5.18
C VAL A 347 0.29 10.11 -4.13
N ARG A 348 0.61 10.04 -2.85
CA ARG A 348 -0.32 10.13 -1.72
C ARG A 348 -1.32 8.99 -1.67
N MET A 349 -0.79 7.76 -1.67
CA MET A 349 -1.64 6.54 -1.59
C MET A 349 -2.20 6.28 -0.19
N GLY A 350 -1.85 7.09 0.81
CA GLY A 350 -2.24 6.86 2.19
C GLY A 350 -1.79 5.50 2.72
N GLY A 351 -2.68 4.78 3.39
CA GLY A 351 -2.47 3.39 3.82
C GLY A 351 -2.96 2.34 2.83
N MET A 352 -3.55 2.74 1.69
CA MET A 352 -4.29 1.88 0.77
C MET A 352 -3.59 1.62 -0.58
N GLY A 353 -2.27 1.79 -0.64
CA GLY A 353 -1.51 1.67 -1.88
C GLY A 353 -1.57 0.30 -2.56
N VAL A 354 -1.82 -0.80 -1.84
CA VAL A 354 -2.06 -2.12 -2.44
C VAL A 354 -3.38 -2.14 -3.19
N ALA A 355 -4.42 -1.55 -2.61
CA ALA A 355 -5.76 -1.54 -3.20
C ALA A 355 -5.86 -0.59 -4.40
N ILE A 356 -5.32 0.62 -4.28
CA ILE A 356 -5.56 1.69 -5.24
C ILE A 356 -4.44 1.82 -6.29
N GLY A 357 -3.24 1.32 -6.00
CA GLY A 357 -2.03 1.68 -6.76
C GLY A 357 -1.99 1.22 -8.21
N MET A 358 -2.82 0.25 -8.61
CA MET A 358 -2.92 -0.17 -10.01
C MET A 358 -4.05 0.56 -10.78
N GLN A 359 -4.95 1.23 -10.09
CA GLN A 359 -6.07 1.97 -10.67
C GLN A 359 -5.72 3.41 -11.02
N ILE A 360 -4.67 3.94 -10.42
CA ILE A 360 -4.22 5.33 -10.55
C ILE A 360 -3.40 5.57 -11.80
#